data_bad0d4546f484f1402426497dd91502b
#
_entry.id   bad0d4546f484f1402426497dd91502b
#
_cell.length_a   1.000
_cell.length_b   1.000
_cell.length_c   1.000
_cell.angle_alpha   90.00
_cell.angle_beta   90.00
_cell.angle_gamma   90.00
#
_symmetry.space_group_name_H-M   'P 1'
#
loop_
_entity.id
_entity.type
_entity.pdbx_description
1 polymer ?
#
loop_
_entity_poly.entity_id
_entity_poly.type
_entity_poly.pdbx_seq_one_letter_code
_entity_poly.pdbx_strand_id
1 'polypeptide(L)'
;QQTTDLRHVDEAVAKAEAAMRQDRQTYYEHNGRARQLEGLNEKMERTLQEKRDAEHFLKVLAPKYKTVIVVDLQEDTVRPVIVPDDFQSVLDTCGGSFRAALTNYRDTLVAPEDRENFAKLFDFGLVRSTVFSSNLLEHRYRKTDGRSFCIRVTPYSRSGSHINEVLWIFADEEVE
;
A
#
# COMPACT_ATOMS: atom_id res chain seq x y z
N GLN A 1 5.56 -43.30 66.95
CA GLN A 1 5.19 -41.87 66.84
C GLN A 1 6.16 -41.07 65.97
N GLN A 2 7.46 -41.40 65.85
CA GLN A 2 8.43 -40.66 65.03
C GLN A 2 8.28 -40.83 63.54
N THR A 3 7.71 -41.93 63.06
CA THR A 3 7.53 -42.21 61.60
C THR A 3 6.39 -41.43 60.93
N THR A 4 5.41 -40.96 61.72
CA THR A 4 4.26 -40.19 61.24
C THR A 4 4.63 -38.72 61.02
N ASP A 5 5.55 -38.17 61.79
CA ASP A 5 6.04 -36.79 61.64
C ASP A 5 6.89 -36.59 60.37
N LEU A 6 7.71 -37.57 60.02
CA LEU A 6 8.55 -37.49 58.83
C LEU A 6 7.72 -37.50 57.54
N ARG A 7 6.63 -38.27 57.47
CA ARG A 7 5.74 -38.28 56.30
C ARG A 7 5.00 -36.95 56.09
N HIS A 8 4.61 -36.29 57.17
CA HIS A 8 3.99 -34.96 57.08
C HIS A 8 4.95 -33.86 56.63
N VAL A 9 6.23 -33.96 56.98
CA VAL A 9 7.28 -33.05 56.54
C VAL A 9 7.55 -33.27 55.06
N ASP A 10 7.66 -34.50 54.57
CA ASP A 10 7.87 -34.82 53.16
C ASP A 10 6.70 -34.38 52.31
N GLU A 11 5.46 -34.55 52.75
CA GLU A 11 4.28 -34.04 52.05
C GLU A 11 4.25 -32.50 51.99
N ALA A 12 4.61 -31.83 53.08
CA ALA A 12 4.66 -30.37 53.13
C ALA A 12 5.75 -29.81 52.20
N VAL A 13 6.91 -30.45 52.15
CA VAL A 13 8.02 -30.09 51.24
C VAL A 13 7.59 -30.30 49.79
N ALA A 14 7.02 -31.46 49.43
CA ALA A 14 6.53 -31.75 48.10
C ALA A 14 5.46 -30.74 47.62
N LYS A 15 4.56 -30.35 48.51
CA LYS A 15 3.53 -29.35 48.23
C LYS A 15 4.12 -27.96 48.02
N ALA A 16 5.11 -27.56 48.83
CA ALA A 16 5.81 -26.30 48.64
C ALA A 16 6.62 -26.24 47.33
N GLU A 17 7.30 -27.32 47.01
CA GLU A 17 8.02 -27.42 45.73
C GLU A 17 7.08 -27.36 44.50
N ALA A 18 5.92 -28.02 44.58
CA ALA A 18 4.91 -27.95 43.50
C ALA A 18 4.36 -26.54 43.34
N ALA A 19 4.05 -25.85 44.45
CA ALA A 19 3.62 -24.45 44.41
C ALA A 19 4.68 -23.52 43.81
N MET A 20 5.94 -23.68 44.21
CA MET A 20 7.04 -22.89 43.66
C MET A 20 7.27 -23.13 42.13
N ARG A 21 7.09 -24.37 41.68
CA ARG A 21 7.16 -24.68 40.24
C ARG A 21 6.04 -24.02 39.44
N GLN A 22 4.82 -24.05 39.98
CA GLN A 22 3.65 -23.45 39.36
C GLN A 22 3.78 -21.92 39.31
N ASP A 23 4.21 -21.27 40.38
CA ASP A 23 4.47 -19.83 40.43
C ASP A 23 5.54 -19.41 39.41
N ARG A 24 6.61 -20.18 39.32
CA ARG A 24 7.68 -19.93 38.37
C ARG A 24 7.18 -20.05 36.90
N GLN A 25 6.38 -21.06 36.62
CA GLN A 25 5.80 -21.26 35.28
C GLN A 25 4.87 -20.11 34.92
N THR A 26 3.98 -19.71 35.82
CA THR A 26 3.07 -18.58 35.63
C THR A 26 3.82 -17.27 35.42
N TYR A 27 4.92 -17.04 36.13
CA TYR A 27 5.78 -15.87 35.97
C TYR A 27 6.44 -15.82 34.59
N TYR A 28 6.97 -16.95 34.08
CA TYR A 28 7.58 -17.01 32.77
C TYR A 28 6.56 -16.86 31.64
N GLU A 29 5.37 -17.43 31.75
CA GLU A 29 4.29 -17.28 30.80
C GLU A 29 3.80 -15.82 30.73
N HIS A 30 3.66 -15.16 31.87
CA HIS A 30 3.22 -13.77 31.96
C HIS A 30 4.26 -12.81 31.36
N ASN A 31 5.54 -12.99 31.71
CA ASN A 31 6.62 -12.19 31.15
C ASN A 31 6.87 -12.45 29.67
N GLY A 32 6.67 -13.68 29.21
CA GLY A 32 6.74 -14.01 27.78
C GLY A 32 5.67 -13.29 26.96
N ARG A 33 4.43 -13.27 27.45
CA ARG A 33 3.31 -12.53 26.82
C ARG A 33 3.53 -11.01 26.84
N ALA A 34 4.01 -10.47 27.96
CA ALA A 34 4.29 -9.04 28.09
C ALA A 34 5.34 -8.59 27.05
N ARG A 35 6.44 -9.33 26.90
CA ARG A 35 7.47 -9.04 25.88
C ARG A 35 6.96 -9.17 24.45
N GLN A 36 6.09 -10.15 24.18
CA GLN A 36 5.47 -10.28 22.85
C GLN A 36 4.55 -9.11 22.52
N LEU A 37 3.75 -8.64 23.49
CA LEU A 37 2.88 -7.47 23.34
C LEU A 37 3.70 -6.19 23.13
N GLU A 38 4.78 -6.02 23.88
CA GLU A 38 5.68 -4.89 23.76
C GLU A 38 6.34 -4.84 22.36
N GLY A 39 6.87 -5.95 21.88
CA GLY A 39 7.43 -6.05 20.53
C GLY A 39 6.39 -5.85 19.42
N LEU A 40 5.14 -6.27 19.63
CA LEU A 40 4.04 -6.03 18.70
C LEU A 40 3.65 -4.54 18.67
N ASN A 41 3.59 -3.90 19.84
CA ASN A 41 3.30 -2.47 19.95
C ASN A 41 4.39 -1.62 19.26
N GLU A 42 5.66 -1.90 19.51
CA GLU A 42 6.77 -1.21 18.87
C GLU A 42 6.71 -1.33 17.33
N LYS A 43 6.39 -2.54 16.84
CA LYS A 43 6.23 -2.78 15.39
C LYS A 43 5.05 -2.01 14.81
N MET A 44 3.96 -1.94 15.55
CA MET A 44 2.76 -1.23 15.15
C MET A 44 2.98 0.29 15.15
N GLU A 45 3.67 0.84 16.16
CA GLU A 45 4.05 2.25 16.23
C GLU A 45 4.96 2.65 15.07
N ARG A 46 5.97 1.82 14.74
CA ARG A 46 6.84 2.03 13.58
C ARG A 46 6.03 2.07 12.29
N THR A 47 5.15 1.11 12.07
CA THR A 47 4.31 1.06 10.87
C THR A 47 3.39 2.27 10.75
N LEU A 48 2.81 2.72 11.88
CA LEU A 48 1.99 3.93 11.91
C LEU A 48 2.80 5.19 11.62
N GLN A 49 4.03 5.27 12.11
CA GLN A 49 4.91 6.40 11.84
C GLN A 49 5.31 6.44 10.35
N GLU A 50 5.73 5.31 9.78
CA GLU A 50 6.04 5.20 8.36
C GLU A 50 4.85 5.60 7.47
N LYS A 51 3.63 5.19 7.86
CA LYS A 51 2.41 5.58 7.17
C LYS A 51 2.16 7.11 7.24
N ARG A 52 2.33 7.73 8.41
CA ARG A 52 2.18 9.19 8.58
C ARG A 52 3.20 9.96 7.76
N ASP A 53 4.44 9.50 7.74
CA ASP A 53 5.52 10.14 6.98
C ASP A 53 5.24 10.04 5.47
N ALA A 54 4.75 8.89 4.99
CA ALA A 54 4.32 8.73 3.61
C ALA A 54 3.12 9.62 3.25
N GLU A 55 2.10 9.72 4.13
CA GLU A 55 0.96 10.61 3.93
C GLU A 55 1.37 12.07 3.93
N HIS A 56 2.30 12.47 4.80
CA HIS A 56 2.83 13.83 4.81
C HIS A 56 3.59 14.15 3.53
N PHE A 57 4.45 13.23 3.08
CA PHE A 57 5.18 13.36 1.82
C PHE A 57 4.23 13.50 0.62
N LEU A 58 3.18 12.70 0.57
CA LEU A 58 2.14 12.81 -0.48
C LEU A 58 1.43 14.16 -0.45
N LYS A 59 1.11 14.69 0.74
CA LYS A 59 0.49 16.03 0.88
C LYS A 59 1.39 17.15 0.38
N VAL A 60 2.70 17.04 0.60
CA VAL A 60 3.67 18.04 0.10
C VAL A 60 3.79 17.97 -1.43
N LEU A 61 3.64 16.78 -2.02
CA LEU A 61 3.68 16.58 -3.47
C LEU A 61 2.35 16.86 -4.16
N ALA A 62 1.23 16.81 -3.44
CA ALA A 62 -0.12 16.97 -3.99
C ALA A 62 -0.32 18.25 -4.83
N PRO A 63 0.26 19.42 -4.48
CA PRO A 63 0.16 20.61 -5.32
C PRO A 63 0.77 20.44 -6.71
N LYS A 64 1.81 19.60 -6.82
CA LYS A 64 2.52 19.33 -8.08
C LYS A 64 1.82 18.26 -8.94
N TYR A 65 1.11 17.32 -8.29
CA TYR A 65 0.47 16.21 -8.98
C TYR A 65 -1.05 16.28 -8.80
N LYS A 66 -1.77 16.34 -9.91
CA LYS A 66 -3.25 16.45 -9.91
C LYS A 66 -3.89 15.13 -9.49
N THR A 67 -3.35 14.02 -9.96
CA THR A 67 -3.89 12.69 -9.67
C THR A 67 -2.74 11.70 -9.55
N VAL A 68 -2.77 10.88 -8.51
CA VAL A 68 -1.85 9.76 -8.28
C VAL A 68 -2.68 8.55 -7.91
N ILE A 69 -2.56 7.49 -8.69
CA ILE A 69 -3.28 6.23 -8.49
C ILE A 69 -2.33 5.05 -8.64
N VAL A 70 -2.62 3.97 -7.94
CA VAL A 70 -1.97 2.67 -8.14
C VAL A 70 -2.88 1.82 -9.00
N VAL A 71 -2.35 1.27 -10.07
CA VAL A 71 -3.08 0.45 -11.04
C VAL A 71 -2.49 -0.96 -11.04
N ASP A 72 -3.33 -1.95 -10.82
CA ASP A 72 -3.00 -3.35 -11.11
C ASP A 72 -3.26 -3.61 -12.61
N LEU A 73 -2.18 -3.87 -13.35
CA LEU A 73 -2.25 -4.07 -14.80
C LEU A 73 -2.77 -5.46 -15.19
N GLN A 74 -2.86 -6.39 -14.24
CA GLN A 74 -3.36 -7.74 -14.49
C GLN A 74 -4.86 -7.81 -14.22
N GLU A 75 -5.28 -7.30 -13.07
CA GLU A 75 -6.67 -7.34 -12.63
C GLU A 75 -7.51 -6.16 -13.17
N ASP A 76 -6.87 -5.20 -13.85
CA ASP A 76 -7.50 -3.95 -14.34
C ASP A 76 -8.21 -3.17 -13.23
N THR A 77 -7.60 -3.13 -12.04
CA THR A 77 -8.16 -2.43 -10.88
C THR A 77 -7.34 -1.19 -10.53
N VAL A 78 -7.98 -0.24 -9.85
CA VAL A 78 -7.36 1.02 -9.44
C VAL A 78 -7.54 1.28 -7.96
N ARG A 79 -6.47 1.76 -7.32
CA ARG A 79 -6.47 2.21 -5.94
C ARG A 79 -6.05 3.68 -5.89
N PRO A 80 -6.96 4.59 -5.48
CA PRO A 80 -6.67 6.01 -5.42
C PRO A 80 -5.65 6.31 -4.31
N VAL A 81 -4.73 7.26 -4.57
CA VAL A 81 -3.76 7.79 -3.60
C VAL A 81 -3.97 9.28 -3.40
N ILE A 82 -3.94 10.05 -4.48
CA ILE A 82 -4.31 11.48 -4.54
C ILE A 82 -5.25 11.62 -5.72
N VAL A 83 -6.51 11.91 -5.46
CA VAL A 83 -7.52 12.00 -6.52
C VAL A 83 -8.45 13.17 -6.22
N PRO A 84 -8.63 14.10 -7.16
CA PRO A 84 -9.68 15.12 -7.07
C PRO A 84 -11.08 14.50 -7.13
N ASP A 85 -12.07 15.17 -6.54
CA ASP A 85 -13.44 14.66 -6.42
C ASP A 85 -14.09 14.37 -7.78
N ASP A 86 -13.79 15.18 -8.80
CA ASP A 86 -14.27 14.99 -10.16
C ASP A 86 -13.74 13.69 -10.80
N PHE A 87 -12.47 13.38 -10.59
CA PHE A 87 -11.89 12.14 -11.08
C PHE A 87 -12.30 10.92 -10.25
N GLN A 88 -12.50 11.08 -8.94
CA GLN A 88 -13.05 10.02 -8.08
C GLN A 88 -14.42 9.59 -8.56
N SER A 89 -15.29 10.54 -8.93
CA SER A 89 -16.61 10.26 -9.48
C SER A 89 -16.54 9.45 -10.78
N VAL A 90 -15.53 9.69 -11.63
CA VAL A 90 -15.30 8.88 -12.83
C VAL A 90 -14.89 7.45 -12.49
N LEU A 91 -14.00 7.27 -11.53
CA LEU A 91 -13.58 5.93 -11.08
C LEU A 91 -14.76 5.13 -10.52
N ASP A 92 -15.59 5.75 -9.70
CA ASP A 92 -16.76 5.12 -9.08
C ASP A 92 -17.79 4.70 -10.14
N THR A 93 -17.99 5.54 -11.16
CA THR A 93 -18.94 5.26 -12.27
C THR A 93 -18.47 4.11 -13.16
N CYS A 94 -17.16 3.90 -13.28
CA CYS A 94 -16.57 2.87 -14.15
C CYS A 94 -16.44 1.49 -13.48
N GLY A 95 -17.03 1.28 -12.29
CA GLY A 95 -17.08 -0.02 -11.64
C GLY A 95 -15.73 -0.59 -11.23
N GLY A 96 -14.73 0.28 -11.03
CA GLY A 96 -13.38 -0.09 -10.62
C GLY A 96 -12.44 -0.52 -11.76
N SER A 97 -12.91 -0.63 -13.00
CA SER A 97 -12.07 -0.89 -14.15
C SER A 97 -11.28 0.36 -14.56
N PHE A 98 -9.96 0.25 -14.55
CA PHE A 98 -9.11 1.37 -14.96
C PHE A 98 -9.19 1.65 -16.45
N ARG A 99 -9.34 0.61 -17.29
CA ARG A 99 -9.52 0.78 -18.74
C ARG A 99 -10.80 1.54 -19.07
N ALA A 100 -11.88 1.25 -18.36
CA ALA A 100 -13.14 1.96 -18.54
C ALA A 100 -13.00 3.44 -18.14
N ALA A 101 -12.36 3.72 -17.00
CA ALA A 101 -12.07 5.08 -16.55
C ALA A 101 -11.17 5.84 -17.53
N LEU A 102 -10.12 5.19 -18.03
CA LEU A 102 -9.19 5.78 -19.00
C LEU A 102 -9.86 6.05 -20.36
N THR A 103 -10.79 5.19 -20.78
CA THR A 103 -11.60 5.37 -21.99
C THR A 103 -12.50 6.60 -21.85
N ASN A 104 -13.23 6.69 -20.74
CA ASN A 104 -14.07 7.86 -20.45
C ASN A 104 -13.22 9.15 -20.42
N TYR A 105 -12.09 9.11 -19.74
CA TYR A 105 -11.16 10.25 -19.67
C TYR A 105 -10.67 10.69 -21.07
N ARG A 106 -10.26 9.74 -21.91
CA ARG A 106 -9.85 10.02 -23.29
C ARG A 106 -10.96 10.70 -24.07
N ASP A 107 -12.17 10.16 -24.01
CA ASP A 107 -13.28 10.59 -24.85
C ASP A 107 -13.85 11.94 -24.43
N THR A 108 -13.73 12.28 -23.15
CA THR A 108 -14.29 13.51 -22.56
C THR A 108 -13.26 14.64 -22.44
N LEU A 109 -12.02 14.33 -22.08
CA LEU A 109 -11.04 15.34 -21.66
C LEU A 109 -9.83 15.46 -22.60
N VAL A 110 -9.48 14.42 -23.37
CA VAL A 110 -8.33 14.47 -24.27
C VAL A 110 -8.73 15.13 -25.59
N ALA A 111 -7.89 16.04 -26.07
CA ALA A 111 -8.08 16.71 -27.35
C ALA A 111 -8.19 15.68 -28.49
N PRO A 112 -9.10 15.86 -29.46
CA PRO A 112 -9.38 14.86 -30.50
C PRO A 112 -8.13 14.41 -31.25
N GLU A 113 -7.20 15.31 -31.53
CA GLU A 113 -5.94 15.05 -32.24
C GLU A 113 -4.97 14.16 -31.45
N ASP A 114 -5.07 14.13 -30.11
CA ASP A 114 -4.17 13.35 -29.24
C ASP A 114 -4.77 11.99 -28.83
N ARG A 115 -6.07 11.74 -29.11
CA ARG A 115 -6.79 10.52 -28.68
C ARG A 115 -6.20 9.24 -29.22
N GLU A 116 -5.74 9.21 -30.46
CA GLU A 116 -5.12 8.04 -31.06
C GLU A 116 -3.80 7.69 -30.38
N ASN A 117 -2.97 8.70 -30.11
CA ASN A 117 -1.73 8.50 -29.37
C ASN A 117 -1.99 8.11 -27.91
N PHE A 118 -2.98 8.72 -27.27
CA PHE A 118 -3.40 8.40 -25.92
C PHE A 118 -3.89 6.95 -25.79
N ALA A 119 -4.51 6.40 -26.82
CA ALA A 119 -5.00 5.03 -26.83
C ALA A 119 -3.91 3.96 -26.69
N LYS A 120 -2.64 4.29 -26.93
CA LYS A 120 -1.49 3.40 -26.68
C LYS A 120 -1.35 3.01 -25.22
N LEU A 121 -1.86 3.85 -24.30
CA LEU A 121 -1.86 3.59 -22.86
C LEU A 121 -2.84 2.47 -22.45
N PHE A 122 -3.75 2.06 -23.33
CA PHE A 122 -4.68 0.95 -23.08
C PHE A 122 -4.05 -0.42 -23.30
N ASP A 123 -2.91 -0.48 -23.98
CA ASP A 123 -2.10 -1.69 -24.07
C ASP A 123 -1.25 -1.86 -22.81
N PHE A 124 -1.82 -2.51 -21.80
CA PHE A 124 -1.13 -2.77 -20.52
C PHE A 124 0.10 -3.69 -20.69
N GLY A 125 0.16 -4.48 -21.76
CA GLY A 125 1.35 -5.24 -22.11
C GLY A 125 2.50 -4.32 -22.51
N LEU A 126 2.22 -3.34 -23.36
CA LEU A 126 3.18 -2.30 -23.77
C LEU A 126 3.60 -1.43 -22.58
N VAL A 127 2.64 -0.99 -21.76
CA VAL A 127 2.93 -0.20 -20.55
C VAL A 127 3.86 -0.98 -19.63
N ARG A 128 3.54 -2.24 -19.32
CA ARG A 128 4.35 -3.11 -18.47
C ARG A 128 5.77 -3.28 -19.01
N SER A 129 5.92 -3.60 -20.29
CA SER A 129 7.23 -3.82 -20.90
C SER A 129 8.08 -2.56 -20.92
N THR A 130 7.49 -1.40 -21.19
CA THR A 130 8.17 -0.11 -21.16
C THR A 130 8.62 0.24 -19.75
N VAL A 131 7.73 0.12 -18.75
CA VAL A 131 8.05 0.42 -17.35
C VAL A 131 9.08 -0.58 -16.80
N PHE A 132 9.05 -1.83 -17.26
CA PHE A 132 10.05 -2.82 -16.85
C PHE A 132 11.46 -2.46 -17.34
N SER A 133 11.59 -2.01 -18.59
CA SER A 133 12.88 -1.71 -19.23
C SER A 133 13.44 -0.34 -18.84
N SER A 134 12.61 0.70 -18.72
CA SER A 134 13.05 2.08 -18.50
C SER A 134 12.75 2.65 -17.12
N ASN A 135 12.02 1.93 -16.26
CA ASN A 135 11.49 2.39 -14.97
C ASN A 135 10.51 3.58 -15.04
N LEU A 136 10.29 4.13 -16.21
CA LEU A 136 9.45 5.29 -16.42
C LEU A 136 8.84 5.21 -17.82
N LEU A 137 7.53 5.43 -17.92
CA LEU A 137 6.84 5.76 -19.14
C LEU A 137 6.28 7.17 -18.99
N GLU A 138 6.58 8.04 -19.94
CA GLU A 138 6.00 9.38 -20.01
C GLU A 138 5.12 9.49 -21.26
N HIS A 139 3.94 10.08 -21.08
CA HIS A 139 3.00 10.33 -22.16
C HIS A 139 2.43 11.73 -22.04
N ARG A 140 2.67 12.57 -23.06
CA ARG A 140 2.20 13.95 -23.11
C ARG A 140 0.98 14.04 -24.02
N TYR A 141 0.02 14.86 -23.63
CA TYR A 141 -1.21 15.08 -24.37
C TYR A 141 -1.82 16.42 -24.02
N ARG A 142 -2.72 16.90 -24.89
CA ARG A 142 -3.51 18.10 -24.62
C ARG A 142 -4.92 17.72 -24.20
N LYS A 143 -5.49 18.51 -23.32
CA LYS A 143 -6.91 18.44 -23.00
C LYS A 143 -7.72 19.29 -23.97
N THR A 144 -9.03 19.05 -23.97
CA THR A 144 -10.01 19.82 -24.78
C THR A 144 -10.04 21.30 -24.44
N ASP A 145 -9.56 21.70 -23.25
CA ASP A 145 -9.39 23.09 -22.84
C ASP A 145 -8.07 23.74 -23.29
N GLY A 146 -7.25 23.01 -24.06
CA GLY A 146 -5.97 23.47 -24.62
C GLY A 146 -4.77 23.34 -23.70
N ARG A 147 -4.94 22.91 -22.44
CA ARG A 147 -3.84 22.72 -21.49
C ARG A 147 -3.08 21.44 -21.78
N SER A 148 -1.76 21.50 -21.63
CA SER A 148 -0.88 20.34 -21.76
C SER A 148 -0.72 19.59 -20.45
N PHE A 149 -0.75 18.28 -20.54
CA PHE A 149 -0.61 17.36 -19.40
C PHE A 149 0.39 16.26 -19.72
N CYS A 150 1.01 15.75 -18.68
CA CYS A 150 1.90 14.60 -18.73
C CYS A 150 1.39 13.49 -17.81
N ILE A 151 1.27 12.28 -18.35
CA ILE A 151 1.13 11.06 -17.59
C ILE A 151 2.51 10.45 -17.39
N ARG A 152 2.83 10.12 -16.13
CA ARG A 152 4.03 9.36 -15.77
C ARG A 152 3.60 8.05 -15.14
N VAL A 153 4.18 6.95 -15.61
CA VAL A 153 3.93 5.62 -15.07
C VAL A 153 5.25 5.04 -14.61
N THR A 154 5.30 4.65 -13.33
CA THR A 154 6.49 4.04 -12.69
C THR A 154 6.11 2.74 -12.00
N PRO A 155 7.06 1.80 -11.77
CA PRO A 155 6.78 0.62 -10.98
C PRO A 155 6.35 1.00 -9.56
N TYR A 156 5.26 0.41 -9.06
CA TYR A 156 4.85 0.54 -7.66
C TYR A 156 5.30 -0.67 -6.84
N SER A 157 5.06 -1.87 -7.33
CA SER A 157 5.54 -3.11 -6.72
C SER A 157 6.17 -4.03 -7.75
N ARG A 158 7.22 -4.73 -7.32
CA ARG A 158 7.90 -5.74 -8.13
C ARG A 158 7.90 -7.07 -7.40
N SER A 159 7.52 -8.12 -8.09
CA SER A 159 7.69 -9.50 -7.63
C SER A 159 8.62 -10.24 -8.60
N GLY A 160 9.91 -10.31 -8.24
CA GLY A 160 10.92 -10.87 -9.13
C GLY A 160 11.06 -10.10 -10.45
N SER A 161 10.84 -10.77 -11.57
CA SER A 161 10.87 -10.18 -12.92
C SER A 161 9.52 -9.60 -13.37
N HIS A 162 8.50 -9.58 -12.51
CA HIS A 162 7.17 -9.12 -12.88
C HIS A 162 6.81 -7.82 -12.19
N ILE A 163 6.23 -6.89 -12.97
CA ILE A 163 5.57 -5.67 -12.47
C ILE A 163 4.07 -5.91 -12.66
N ASN A 164 3.34 -6.00 -11.55
CA ASN A 164 1.89 -6.13 -11.57
C ASN A 164 1.24 -4.78 -11.29
N GLU A 165 1.76 -4.04 -10.32
CA GLU A 165 1.25 -2.73 -9.94
C GLU A 165 2.19 -1.61 -10.40
N VAL A 166 1.59 -0.58 -10.95
CA VAL A 166 2.27 0.65 -11.37
C VAL A 166 1.65 1.87 -10.69
N LEU A 167 2.48 2.87 -10.42
CA LEU A 167 2.03 4.17 -9.99
C LEU A 167 1.77 5.02 -11.23
N TRP A 168 0.55 5.49 -11.38
CA TRP A 168 0.10 6.30 -12.48
C TRP A 168 -0.14 7.73 -12.00
N ILE A 169 0.56 8.69 -12.59
CA ILE A 169 0.61 10.08 -12.14
C ILE A 169 0.18 10.99 -13.27
N PHE A 170 -0.82 11.85 -13.00
CA PHE A 170 -1.23 12.92 -13.91
C PHE A 170 -0.73 14.26 -13.35
N ALA A 171 0.02 14.98 -14.15
CA ALA A 171 0.56 16.29 -13.79
C ALA A 171 0.29 17.30 -14.90
N ASP A 172 0.16 18.57 -14.53
CA ASP A 172 0.22 19.65 -15.51
C ASP A 172 1.63 19.65 -16.14
N GLU A 173 1.72 19.86 -17.43
CA GLU A 173 3.01 20.14 -18.06
C GLU A 173 3.35 21.57 -17.74
N GLU A 174 4.36 21.79 -16.89
CA GLU A 174 4.88 23.13 -16.63
C GLU A 174 5.46 23.64 -17.96
N VAL A 175 4.90 24.73 -18.45
CA VAL A 175 5.50 25.47 -19.56
C VAL A 175 6.77 26.11 -19.01
N GLU A 176 7.94 25.55 -19.37
CA GLU A 176 9.22 26.19 -19.13
C GLU A 176 9.34 27.53 -19.89
#